data_61bd7804475d1e70ea7d44543fc0b703
#
_entry.id   61bd7804475d1e70ea7d44543fc0b703
#
_cell.length_a   1.000
_cell.length_b   1.000
_cell.length_c   1.000
_cell.angle_alpha   90.00
_cell.angle_beta   90.00
_cell.angle_gamma   90.00
#
_symmetry.space_group_name_H-M   'P 1'
#
loop_
_entity.id
_entity.type
_entity.pdbx_description
1 polymer ?
#
loop_
_entity_poly.entity_id
_entity_poly.type
_entity_poly.pdbx_seq_one_letter_code
_entity_poly.pdbx_strand_id
1 'polypeptide(L)'
;MEALLEMQQQKVVHFLGVTGHYRPEALIDAVNRHPFDTILMSLNAADSHIHSFTDQLLPLVVDKQMGIIGMKVPARGRLLSTWTPPPLEQQQHSWEGSAIAVRPGVMKMREAMNFVLSHPVSTVIIGCDNVAQLEENVQIAREFTPLSQSQIVALNNLAAPVAKQSLFFRFTDRSKG
;
A
#
# COMPACT_ATOMS: atom_id res chain seq x y z
N MET A 1 -2.38 -6.99 23.36
CA MET A 1 -3.15 -5.71 23.55
C MET A 1 -3.02 -5.15 24.96
N GLU A 2 -3.17 -5.93 26.02
CA GLU A 2 -3.10 -5.44 27.41
C GLU A 2 -1.87 -4.57 27.66
N ALA A 3 -0.67 -5.05 27.33
CA ALA A 3 0.57 -4.30 27.50
C ALA A 3 0.58 -2.95 26.75
N LEU A 4 0.00 -2.89 25.53
CA LEU A 4 -0.09 -1.64 24.77
C LEU A 4 -1.04 -0.64 25.44
N LEU A 5 -2.18 -1.11 25.91
CA LEU A 5 -3.14 -0.28 26.64
C LEU A 5 -2.57 0.22 27.96
N GLU A 6 -1.81 -0.62 28.67
CA GLU A 6 -1.08 -0.22 29.86
C GLU A 6 -0.06 0.89 29.57
N MET A 7 0.74 0.76 28.53
CA MET A 7 1.70 1.80 28.10
C MET A 7 0.98 3.12 27.74
N GLN A 8 -0.19 3.05 27.13
CA GLN A 8 -1.00 4.24 26.82
C GLN A 8 -1.53 4.87 28.12
N GLN A 9 -2.06 4.09 29.06
CA GLN A 9 -2.51 4.57 30.36
C GLN A 9 -1.38 5.23 31.17
N GLN A 10 -0.19 4.66 31.12
CA GLN A 10 1.02 5.20 31.75
C GLN A 10 1.60 6.40 30.98
N LYS A 11 1.00 6.82 29.86
CA LYS A 11 1.48 7.90 28.98
C LYS A 11 2.87 7.68 28.41
N VAL A 12 3.33 6.44 28.32
CA VAL A 12 4.57 6.06 27.63
C VAL A 12 4.40 6.20 26.11
N VAL A 13 3.20 5.90 25.63
CA VAL A 13 2.77 6.16 24.25
C VAL A 13 1.46 6.94 24.27
N HIS A 14 1.23 7.79 23.26
CA HIS A 14 0.00 8.56 23.16
C HIS A 14 -1.04 7.87 22.28
N PHE A 15 -0.59 7.23 21.19
CA PHE A 15 -1.44 6.63 20.19
C PHE A 15 -1.01 5.18 19.91
N LEU A 16 -2.00 4.35 19.62
CA LEU A 16 -1.80 2.96 19.23
C LEU A 16 -2.11 2.79 17.75
N GLY A 17 -1.26 2.09 17.04
CA GLY A 17 -1.46 1.82 15.62
C GLY A 17 -1.36 0.34 15.28
N VAL A 18 -2.01 -0.04 14.19
CA VAL A 18 -1.93 -1.38 13.62
C VAL A 18 -1.42 -1.31 12.18
N THR A 19 -0.70 -2.33 11.74
CA THR A 19 -0.17 -2.37 10.38
C THR A 19 -0.39 -3.73 9.72
N GLY A 20 -0.59 -3.69 8.41
CA GLY A 20 -0.66 -4.90 7.58
C GLY A 20 -0.76 -4.58 6.09
N HIS A 21 -0.43 -5.59 5.29
CA HIS A 21 -0.45 -5.45 3.82
C HIS A 21 -0.76 -6.77 3.10
N TYR A 22 -1.02 -7.85 3.85
CA TYR A 22 -1.23 -9.17 3.29
C TYR A 22 -2.70 -9.40 2.94
N ARG A 23 -3.57 -9.36 3.94
CA ARG A 23 -5.02 -9.53 3.78
C ARG A 23 -5.79 -8.50 4.60
N PRO A 24 -6.83 -7.87 4.04
CA PRO A 24 -7.62 -6.88 4.76
C PRO A 24 -8.39 -7.48 5.93
N GLU A 25 -8.84 -8.73 5.85
CA GLU A 25 -9.70 -9.38 6.86
C GLU A 25 -9.04 -9.40 8.24
N ALA A 26 -7.72 -9.63 8.31
CA ALA A 26 -6.99 -9.63 9.57
C ALA A 26 -6.98 -8.25 10.24
N LEU A 27 -6.87 -7.18 9.44
CA LEU A 27 -6.93 -5.81 9.96
C LEU A 27 -8.36 -5.40 10.31
N ILE A 28 -9.35 -5.82 9.53
CA ILE A 28 -10.77 -5.62 9.84
C ILE A 28 -11.11 -6.23 11.20
N ASP A 29 -10.68 -7.46 11.45
CA ASP A 29 -10.86 -8.12 12.73
C ASP A 29 -10.15 -7.36 13.87
N ALA A 30 -8.89 -6.96 13.66
CA ALA A 30 -8.11 -6.22 14.65
C ALA A 30 -8.75 -4.88 15.05
N VAL A 31 -9.16 -4.05 14.07
CA VAL A 31 -9.75 -2.73 14.34
C VAL A 31 -11.18 -2.80 14.88
N ASN A 32 -11.86 -3.93 14.71
CA ASN A 32 -13.16 -4.16 15.33
C ASN A 32 -13.04 -4.64 16.78
N ARG A 33 -11.95 -5.31 17.14
CA ARG A 33 -11.73 -5.82 18.51
C ARG A 33 -10.99 -4.83 19.41
N HIS A 34 -10.24 -3.90 18.84
CA HIS A 34 -9.33 -3.06 19.62
C HIS A 34 -9.38 -1.59 19.17
N PRO A 35 -9.22 -0.64 20.13
CA PRO A 35 -9.28 0.79 19.85
C PRO A 35 -7.91 1.29 19.33
N PHE A 36 -7.62 1.08 18.05
CA PHE A 36 -6.45 1.67 17.42
C PHE A 36 -6.75 3.09 16.93
N ASP A 37 -5.80 4.00 17.12
CA ASP A 37 -5.88 5.39 16.67
C ASP A 37 -5.46 5.52 15.20
N THR A 38 -4.51 4.68 14.75
CA THR A 38 -3.96 4.76 13.40
C THR A 38 -3.85 3.39 12.74
N ILE A 39 -3.84 3.40 11.40
CA ILE A 39 -3.58 2.22 10.59
C ILE A 39 -2.56 2.52 9.50
N LEU A 40 -1.55 1.66 9.38
CA LEU A 40 -0.61 1.66 8.25
C LEU A 40 -0.98 0.50 7.32
N MET A 41 -1.51 0.82 6.14
CA MET A 41 -2.05 -0.16 5.20
C MET A 41 -1.52 0.03 3.78
N SER A 42 -1.48 -1.05 2.99
CA SER A 42 -1.07 -0.95 1.60
C SER A 42 -2.16 -0.29 0.75
N LEU A 43 -1.76 0.73 0.01
CA LEU A 43 -2.60 1.42 -0.97
C LEU A 43 -1.80 1.68 -2.25
N ASN A 44 -2.30 1.24 -3.37
CA ASN A 44 -1.77 1.57 -4.70
C ASN A 44 -2.80 1.24 -5.79
N ALA A 45 -2.55 1.65 -7.01
CA ALA A 45 -3.50 1.49 -8.11
C ALA A 45 -3.78 0.03 -8.52
N ALA A 46 -2.99 -0.94 -8.08
CA ALA A 46 -3.26 -2.35 -8.30
C ALA A 46 -4.17 -2.98 -7.23
N ASP A 47 -4.42 -2.27 -6.12
CA ASP A 47 -5.06 -2.79 -4.91
C ASP A 47 -6.41 -3.49 -5.14
N SER A 48 -7.26 -2.89 -5.98
CA SER A 48 -8.62 -3.40 -6.28
C SER A 48 -8.66 -4.77 -6.94
N HIS A 49 -7.54 -5.24 -7.51
CA HIS A 49 -7.52 -6.50 -8.26
C HIS A 49 -7.33 -7.75 -7.40
N ILE A 50 -6.77 -7.62 -6.19
CA ILE A 50 -6.45 -8.79 -5.34
C ILE A 50 -6.52 -8.38 -3.87
N HIS A 51 -7.43 -8.98 -3.09
CA HIS A 51 -7.60 -8.72 -1.67
C HIS A 51 -7.61 -7.22 -1.34
N SER A 52 -8.55 -6.49 -1.92
CA SER A 52 -8.59 -5.04 -1.89
C SER A 52 -8.69 -4.47 -0.48
N PHE A 53 -7.71 -3.65 -0.11
CA PHE A 53 -7.76 -2.84 1.10
C PHE A 53 -8.63 -1.60 0.89
N THR A 54 -8.64 -1.08 -0.33
CA THR A 54 -9.42 0.10 -0.71
C THR A 54 -10.92 -0.17 -0.58
N ASP A 55 -11.39 -1.34 -1.03
CA ASP A 55 -12.81 -1.65 -1.06
C ASP A 55 -13.32 -2.21 0.28
N GLN A 56 -12.48 -2.93 1.02
CA GLN A 56 -12.91 -3.68 2.19
C GLN A 56 -12.56 -2.99 3.52
N LEU A 57 -11.34 -2.48 3.64
CA LEU A 57 -10.82 -1.92 4.90
C LEU A 57 -10.94 -0.40 4.98
N LEU A 58 -10.63 0.29 3.89
CA LEU A 58 -10.59 1.76 3.88
C LEU A 58 -11.92 2.40 4.32
N PRO A 59 -13.11 1.98 3.86
CA PRO A 59 -14.37 2.54 4.33
C PRO A 59 -14.57 2.37 5.83
N LEU A 60 -14.21 1.21 6.39
CA LEU A 60 -14.35 0.93 7.81
C LEU A 60 -13.46 1.84 8.67
N VAL A 61 -12.20 2.03 8.29
CA VAL A 61 -11.28 2.86 9.09
C VAL A 61 -11.54 4.35 8.94
N VAL A 62 -12.14 4.78 7.84
CA VAL A 62 -12.69 6.14 7.66
C VAL A 62 -13.88 6.35 8.59
N ASP A 63 -14.83 5.42 8.64
CA ASP A 63 -15.99 5.48 9.55
C ASP A 63 -15.55 5.53 11.03
N LYS A 64 -14.51 4.77 11.37
CA LYS A 64 -13.88 4.80 12.71
C LYS A 64 -13.04 6.05 12.98
N GLN A 65 -12.89 6.97 12.04
CA GLN A 65 -12.10 8.21 12.16
C GLN A 65 -10.62 7.96 12.52
N MET A 66 -10.05 6.84 12.05
CA MET A 66 -8.65 6.50 12.31
C MET A 66 -7.71 7.33 11.44
N GLY A 67 -6.50 7.61 11.94
CA GLY A 67 -5.41 8.12 11.12
C GLY A 67 -4.95 7.06 10.11
N ILE A 68 -5.00 7.37 8.81
CA ILE A 68 -4.69 6.41 7.73
C ILE A 68 -3.35 6.75 7.10
N ILE A 69 -2.41 5.80 7.17
CA ILE A 69 -1.07 5.93 6.59
C ILE A 69 -0.98 4.96 5.42
N GLY A 70 -0.83 5.51 4.20
CA GLY A 70 -0.67 4.70 2.98
C GLY A 70 0.77 4.23 2.79
N MET A 71 0.96 2.94 2.49
CA MET A 71 2.26 2.39 2.11
C MET A 71 2.18 1.58 0.82
N LYS A 72 3.33 1.15 0.30
CA LYS A 72 3.46 0.36 -0.93
C LYS A 72 3.01 1.12 -2.20
N VAL A 73 3.07 2.44 -2.18
CA VAL A 73 2.63 3.33 -3.26
C VAL A 73 3.19 2.90 -4.61
N PRO A 74 4.53 2.81 -4.85
CA PRO A 74 5.08 2.31 -6.09
C PRO A 74 5.28 0.78 -6.11
N ALA A 75 4.82 0.04 -5.08
CA ALA A 75 4.98 -1.42 -4.98
C ALA A 75 6.44 -1.89 -5.16
N ARG A 76 7.41 -1.25 -4.49
CA ARG A 76 8.86 -1.40 -4.70
C ARG A 76 9.28 -1.13 -6.15
N GLY A 77 8.67 -0.15 -6.79
CA GLY A 77 8.91 0.23 -8.18
C GLY A 77 8.14 -0.62 -9.20
N ARG A 78 7.57 -1.77 -8.84
CA ARG A 78 6.94 -2.72 -9.78
C ARG A 78 5.72 -2.19 -10.53
N LEU A 79 5.12 -1.10 -10.05
CA LEU A 79 4.08 -0.35 -10.76
C LEU A 79 4.66 0.64 -11.78
N LEU A 80 5.93 1.04 -11.63
CA LEU A 80 6.51 2.11 -12.41
C LEU A 80 7.03 1.63 -13.76
N SER A 81 6.75 2.38 -14.81
CA SER A 81 7.24 2.11 -16.16
C SER A 81 8.76 2.19 -16.29
N THR A 82 9.43 2.87 -15.37
CA THR A 82 10.89 2.98 -15.28
C THR A 82 11.53 1.84 -14.52
N TRP A 83 10.76 0.95 -13.87
CA TRP A 83 11.30 -0.18 -13.15
C TRP A 83 11.88 -1.22 -14.10
N THR A 84 13.12 -1.60 -13.85
CA THR A 84 13.80 -2.68 -14.59
C THR A 84 13.59 -4.00 -13.85
N PRO A 85 12.87 -4.97 -14.41
CA PRO A 85 12.77 -6.30 -13.83
C PRO A 85 14.13 -6.95 -13.65
N PRO A 86 14.38 -7.72 -12.58
CA PRO A 86 15.60 -8.50 -12.45
C PRO A 86 15.67 -9.58 -13.56
N PRO A 87 16.86 -10.09 -13.91
CA PRO A 87 17.01 -11.21 -14.81
C PRO A 87 16.15 -12.41 -14.42
N LEU A 88 15.70 -13.20 -15.39
CA LEU A 88 14.78 -14.33 -15.16
C LEU A 88 15.31 -15.32 -14.11
N GLU A 89 16.63 -15.54 -14.08
CA GLU A 89 17.28 -16.43 -13.11
C GLU A 89 17.16 -15.92 -11.66
N GLN A 90 16.96 -14.61 -11.47
CA GLN A 90 16.82 -13.97 -10.16
C GLN A 90 15.36 -13.77 -9.76
N GLN A 91 14.42 -14.08 -10.65
CA GLN A 91 12.99 -13.95 -10.38
C GLN A 91 12.46 -15.16 -9.59
N GLN A 92 13.03 -15.43 -8.41
CA GLN A 92 12.71 -16.59 -7.56
C GLN A 92 11.35 -16.50 -6.85
N HIS A 93 10.43 -15.70 -7.32
CA HIS A 93 9.14 -15.59 -6.68
C HIS A 93 8.13 -16.51 -7.35
N SER A 94 8.08 -17.74 -6.87
CA SER A 94 6.96 -18.63 -7.17
C SER A 94 5.71 -18.12 -6.42
N TRP A 95 4.70 -17.81 -7.17
CA TRP A 95 3.39 -17.44 -6.67
C TRP A 95 2.49 -18.65 -6.87
N GLU A 96 1.99 -19.23 -5.80
CA GLU A 96 1.15 -20.43 -5.87
C GLU A 96 1.77 -21.54 -6.75
N GLY A 97 3.10 -21.72 -6.70
CA GLY A 97 3.82 -22.72 -7.47
C GLY A 97 4.11 -22.36 -8.93
N SER A 98 3.75 -21.17 -9.39
CA SER A 98 4.03 -20.71 -10.77
C SER A 98 4.99 -19.54 -10.78
N ALA A 99 6.04 -19.59 -11.61
CA ALA A 99 6.88 -18.44 -11.90
C ALA A 99 6.05 -17.37 -12.65
N ILE A 100 5.97 -16.16 -12.12
CA ILE A 100 5.35 -15.03 -12.81
C ILE A 100 6.46 -14.28 -13.53
N ALA A 101 6.38 -14.24 -14.86
CA ALA A 101 7.21 -13.33 -15.63
C ALA A 101 6.87 -11.88 -15.23
N VAL A 102 7.83 -11.20 -14.60
CA VAL A 102 7.69 -9.78 -14.27
C VAL A 102 8.17 -8.93 -15.45
N ARG A 103 7.55 -7.77 -15.61
CA ARG A 103 7.81 -6.82 -16.69
C ARG A 103 7.85 -5.39 -16.13
N PRO A 104 8.36 -4.39 -16.87
CA PRO A 104 8.22 -2.99 -16.47
C PRO A 104 6.79 -2.67 -16.09
N GLY A 105 6.62 -1.79 -15.10
CA GLY A 105 5.30 -1.32 -14.69
C GLY A 105 4.65 -0.44 -15.75
N VAL A 106 3.53 0.16 -15.41
CA VAL A 106 2.63 0.81 -16.40
C VAL A 106 2.39 2.29 -16.12
N MET A 107 2.88 2.83 -15.02
CA MET A 107 2.61 4.22 -14.63
C MET A 107 3.85 4.97 -14.18
N LYS A 108 3.75 6.31 -14.11
CA LYS A 108 4.77 7.19 -13.55
C LYS A 108 4.59 7.30 -12.04
N MET A 109 5.65 7.73 -11.32
CA MET A 109 5.59 7.96 -9.88
C MET A 109 4.51 8.97 -9.49
N ARG A 110 4.34 10.04 -10.26
CA ARG A 110 3.28 11.05 -10.08
C ARG A 110 1.89 10.42 -10.10
N GLU A 111 1.63 9.52 -11.02
CA GLU A 111 0.33 8.84 -11.13
C GLU A 111 0.09 7.92 -9.93
N ALA A 112 1.10 7.17 -9.51
CA ALA A 112 1.03 6.30 -8.35
C ALA A 112 0.80 7.08 -7.05
N MET A 113 1.50 8.21 -6.85
CA MET A 113 1.31 9.06 -5.68
C MET A 113 -0.05 9.76 -5.69
N ASN A 114 -0.42 10.39 -6.80
CA ASN A 114 -1.70 11.09 -6.91
C ASN A 114 -2.88 10.15 -6.70
N PHE A 115 -2.76 8.89 -7.16
CA PHE A 115 -3.75 7.86 -6.87
C PHE A 115 -3.96 7.69 -5.36
N VAL A 116 -2.89 7.47 -4.60
CA VAL A 116 -3.02 7.23 -3.15
C VAL A 116 -3.44 8.50 -2.40
N LEU A 117 -2.87 9.65 -2.74
CA LEU A 117 -3.21 10.93 -2.11
C LEU A 117 -4.66 11.38 -2.39
N SER A 118 -5.30 10.83 -3.44
CA SER A 118 -6.72 11.08 -3.74
C SER A 118 -7.69 10.24 -2.89
N HIS A 119 -7.18 9.32 -2.08
CA HIS A 119 -7.97 8.61 -1.08
C HIS A 119 -7.89 9.35 0.27
N PRO A 120 -8.78 9.07 1.23
CA PRO A 120 -8.82 9.74 2.52
C PRO A 120 -7.68 9.29 3.45
N VAL A 121 -6.44 9.50 3.01
CA VAL A 121 -5.23 9.20 3.79
C VAL A 121 -4.77 10.42 4.58
N SER A 122 -4.25 10.21 5.79
CA SER A 122 -3.62 11.26 6.59
C SER A 122 -2.21 11.58 6.08
N THR A 123 -1.49 10.55 5.62
CA THR A 123 -0.14 10.66 5.07
C THR A 123 0.23 9.39 4.28
N VAL A 124 1.34 9.47 3.55
CA VAL A 124 1.93 8.34 2.83
C VAL A 124 3.40 8.16 3.21
N ILE A 125 3.87 6.93 3.23
CA ILE A 125 5.29 6.62 3.40
C ILE A 125 5.84 5.96 2.14
N ILE A 126 6.96 6.50 1.64
CA ILE A 126 7.60 6.06 0.40
C ILE A 126 9.09 5.93 0.66
N GLY A 127 9.64 4.72 0.44
CA GLY A 127 11.08 4.51 0.46
C GLY A 127 11.74 5.16 -0.76
N CYS A 128 12.89 5.80 -0.54
CA CYS A 128 13.72 6.40 -1.59
C CYS A 128 15.12 5.80 -1.52
N ASP A 129 15.69 5.45 -2.66
CA ASP A 129 17.05 4.89 -2.77
C ASP A 129 18.13 6.00 -2.91
N ASN A 130 17.69 7.21 -3.29
CA ASN A 130 18.57 8.36 -3.50
C ASN A 130 17.82 9.69 -3.31
N VAL A 131 18.60 10.78 -3.27
CA VAL A 131 18.07 12.15 -3.05
C VAL A 131 17.15 12.60 -4.18
N ALA A 132 17.46 12.25 -5.44
CA ALA A 132 16.64 12.66 -6.57
C ALA A 132 15.22 12.09 -6.50
N GLN A 133 15.06 10.84 -6.04
CA GLN A 133 13.73 10.25 -5.79
C GLN A 133 12.99 10.98 -4.66
N LEU A 134 13.70 11.39 -3.62
CA LEU A 134 13.09 12.17 -2.53
C LEU A 134 12.60 13.52 -3.03
N GLU A 135 13.43 14.25 -3.79
CA GLU A 135 13.09 15.54 -4.36
C GLU A 135 11.91 15.44 -5.33
N GLU A 136 11.88 14.42 -6.20
CA GLU A 136 10.74 14.14 -7.07
C GLU A 136 9.46 13.90 -6.25
N ASN A 137 9.52 13.08 -5.22
CA ASN A 137 8.35 12.78 -4.38
C ASN A 137 7.84 14.03 -3.65
N VAL A 138 8.74 14.87 -3.12
CA VAL A 138 8.38 16.15 -2.49
C VAL A 138 7.72 17.10 -3.50
N GLN A 139 8.27 17.18 -4.72
CA GLN A 139 7.68 18.02 -5.77
C GLN A 139 6.29 17.53 -6.18
N ILE A 140 6.10 16.21 -6.34
CA ILE A 140 4.78 15.62 -6.63
C ILE A 140 3.78 15.97 -5.52
N ALA A 141 4.18 15.86 -4.26
CA ALA A 141 3.30 16.16 -3.13
C ALA A 141 2.91 17.65 -3.06
N ARG A 142 3.85 18.56 -3.39
CA ARG A 142 3.58 20.01 -3.44
C ARG A 142 2.62 20.40 -4.55
N GLU A 143 2.68 19.69 -5.67
CA GLU A 143 1.86 19.94 -6.86
C GLU A 143 0.60 19.08 -6.90
N PHE A 144 0.31 18.34 -5.82
CA PHE A 144 -0.80 17.42 -5.76
C PHE A 144 -2.13 18.11 -6.06
N THR A 145 -2.90 17.49 -6.95
CA THR A 145 -4.29 17.83 -7.21
C THR A 145 -5.11 16.54 -7.17
N PRO A 146 -6.21 16.51 -6.42
CA PRO A 146 -7.05 15.32 -6.33
C PRO A 146 -7.53 14.83 -7.70
N LEU A 147 -7.46 13.52 -7.90
CA LEU A 147 -7.97 12.87 -9.09
C LEU A 147 -9.50 12.77 -9.04
N SER A 148 -10.14 12.90 -10.19
CA SER A 148 -11.55 12.55 -10.33
C SER A 148 -11.76 11.04 -10.22
N GLN A 149 -12.98 10.60 -9.90
CA GLN A 149 -13.32 9.19 -9.84
C GLN A 149 -13.02 8.46 -11.16
N SER A 150 -13.24 9.07 -12.31
CA SER A 150 -12.91 8.49 -13.61
C SER A 150 -11.40 8.28 -13.81
N GLN A 151 -10.57 9.19 -13.30
CA GLN A 151 -9.11 9.04 -13.33
C GLN A 151 -8.63 7.94 -12.39
N ILE A 152 -9.22 7.81 -11.21
CA ILE A 152 -8.93 6.70 -10.27
C ILE A 152 -9.25 5.36 -10.93
N VAL A 153 -10.43 5.22 -11.56
CA VAL A 153 -10.83 4.01 -12.29
C VAL A 153 -9.89 3.73 -13.46
N ALA A 154 -9.46 4.75 -14.20
CA ALA A 154 -8.53 4.60 -15.31
C ALA A 154 -7.16 4.06 -14.83
N LEU A 155 -6.63 4.56 -13.71
CA LEU A 155 -5.37 4.08 -13.14
C LEU A 155 -5.49 2.65 -12.57
N ASN A 156 -6.61 2.30 -11.96
CA ASN A 156 -6.90 0.91 -11.56
C ASN A 156 -6.84 -0.02 -12.79
N ASN A 157 -7.57 0.33 -13.86
CA ASN A 157 -7.58 -0.48 -15.08
C ASN A 157 -6.20 -0.58 -15.74
N LEU A 158 -5.43 0.51 -15.73
CA LEU A 158 -4.05 0.54 -16.23
C LEU A 158 -3.15 -0.42 -15.43
N ALA A 159 -3.34 -0.54 -14.12
CA ALA A 159 -2.55 -1.42 -13.26
C ALA A 159 -2.91 -2.91 -13.40
N ALA A 160 -4.07 -3.28 -13.95
CA ALA A 160 -4.55 -4.66 -14.02
C ALA A 160 -3.50 -5.65 -14.59
N PRO A 161 -2.81 -5.36 -15.70
CA PRO A 161 -1.85 -6.30 -16.29
C PRO A 161 -0.61 -6.58 -15.43
N VAL A 162 -0.32 -5.71 -14.44
CA VAL A 162 0.83 -5.83 -13.54
C VAL A 162 0.41 -6.03 -12.08
N ALA A 163 -0.88 -6.28 -11.82
CA ALA A 163 -1.42 -6.37 -10.47
C ALA A 163 -0.72 -7.45 -9.63
N LYS A 164 -0.55 -8.66 -10.16
CA LYS A 164 0.14 -9.74 -9.44
C LYS A 164 1.55 -9.36 -9.02
N GLN A 165 2.39 -8.84 -9.94
CA GLN A 165 3.75 -8.44 -9.61
C GLN A 165 3.80 -7.27 -8.62
N SER A 166 2.86 -6.35 -8.69
CA SER A 166 2.78 -5.18 -7.82
C SER A 166 2.30 -5.53 -6.41
N LEU A 167 1.47 -6.55 -6.30
CA LEU A 167 0.93 -7.04 -5.03
C LEU A 167 1.65 -8.28 -4.51
N PHE A 168 2.92 -8.47 -4.88
CA PHE A 168 3.74 -9.65 -4.54
C PHE A 168 3.70 -9.99 -3.04
N PHE A 169 3.55 -9.02 -2.17
CA PHE A 169 3.48 -9.18 -0.71
C PHE A 169 2.15 -9.81 -0.22
N ARG A 170 1.14 -9.97 -1.09
CA ARG A 170 -0.14 -10.63 -0.79
C ARG A 170 -0.13 -12.13 -1.05
N PHE A 171 0.98 -12.67 -1.57
CA PHE A 171 1.12 -14.07 -1.98
C PHE A 171 2.28 -14.78 -1.27
N THR A 172 2.90 -14.18 -0.27
CA THR A 172 3.98 -14.85 0.46
C THR A 172 3.41 -16.03 1.24
N ASP A 173 3.81 -17.24 0.83
CA ASP A 173 3.52 -18.47 1.56
C ASP A 173 4.24 -18.41 2.92
N ARG A 174 3.49 -18.20 3.98
CA ARG A 174 3.99 -18.20 5.35
C ARG A 174 4.07 -19.60 5.96
N SER A 175 3.73 -20.65 5.22
CA SER A 175 3.80 -22.02 5.70
C SER A 175 5.23 -22.56 5.77
N LYS A 176 6.23 -21.78 5.32
CA LYS A 176 7.66 -22.14 5.29
C LYS A 176 8.53 -21.30 6.21
N GLY A 177 7.97 -20.78 7.31
CA GLY A 177 8.71 -20.11 8.36
C GLY A 177 8.54 -20.79 9.70
#